data_f1fdcbf7c51fff5c13c3577a9567426a
#
_entry.id   f1fdcbf7c51fff5c13c3577a9567426a
#
_cell.length_a   1.000
_cell.length_b   1.000
_cell.length_c   1.000
_cell.angle_alpha   90.00
_cell.angle_beta   90.00
_cell.angle_gamma   90.00
#
_symmetry.space_group_name_H-M   'P 1'
#
loop_
_entity.id
_entity.type
_entity.pdbx_description
1 polymer ?
#
loop_
_entity_poly.entity_id
_entity_poly.type
_entity_poly.pdbx_seq_one_letter_code
_entity_poly.pdbx_strand_id
1 'polypeptide(L)' 'MLSLQEIIEKLKILSCLELQEMAHSIDVSYDTLVSIRIGRASNPRLNTLIAISGYLKDESQRS' A
#
# COMPACT_ATOMS: atom_id res chain seq x y z
N MET A 1 9.43 -9.34 0.83
CA MET A 1 8.37 -8.46 0.27
C MET A 1 7.02 -9.17 0.36
N LEU A 2 5.97 -8.42 0.67
CA LEU A 2 4.62 -8.98 0.72
C LEU A 2 4.12 -9.30 -0.69
N SER A 3 3.28 -10.32 -0.80
CA SER A 3 2.63 -10.62 -2.08
C SER A 3 1.57 -9.55 -2.38
N LEU A 4 1.16 -9.47 -3.65
CA LEU A 4 0.12 -8.52 -4.05
C LEU A 4 -1.17 -8.75 -3.25
N GLN A 5 -1.54 -10.01 -3.05
CA GLN A 5 -2.75 -10.35 -2.29
C GLN A 5 -2.65 -9.87 -0.84
N GLU A 6 -1.51 -10.05 -0.21
CA GLU A 6 -1.30 -9.58 1.15
C GLU A 6 -1.35 -8.06 1.24
N ILE A 7 -0.79 -7.38 0.25
CA ILE A 7 -0.82 -5.92 0.18
C ILE A 7 -2.27 -5.44 0.07
N ILE A 8 -3.05 -6.05 -0.83
CA ILE A 8 -4.46 -5.69 -1.01
C ILE A 8 -5.24 -5.86 0.31
N GLU A 9 -5.05 -6.97 0.98
CA GLU A 9 -5.74 -7.24 2.24
C GLU A 9 -5.37 -6.22 3.32
N LYS A 10 -4.10 -5.86 3.42
CA LYS A 10 -3.66 -4.87 4.39
C LYS A 10 -4.19 -3.48 4.07
N LEU A 11 -4.26 -3.13 2.79
CA LEU A 11 -4.81 -1.83 2.39
C LEU A 11 -6.29 -1.72 2.71
N LYS A 12 -7.01 -2.84 2.66
CA LYS A 12 -8.45 -2.85 2.95
C LYS A 12 -8.77 -2.50 4.40
N ILE A 13 -7.85 -2.78 5.32
CA ILE A 13 -8.09 -2.50 6.73
C ILE A 13 -7.63 -1.11 7.15
N LEU A 14 -6.95 -0.39 6.28
CA LEU A 14 -6.50 0.96 6.56
C LEU A 14 -7.61 1.96 6.26
N SER A 15 -7.70 3.01 7.08
CA SER A 15 -8.64 4.10 6.85
C SER A 15 -8.15 4.97 5.68
N CYS A 16 -9.04 5.83 5.17
CA CYS A 16 -8.67 6.75 4.11
C CYS A 16 -7.51 7.66 4.55
N LEU A 17 -7.56 8.12 5.79
CA LEU A 17 -6.51 8.98 6.32
C LEU A 17 -5.17 8.26 6.37
N GLU A 18 -5.17 7.01 6.79
CA GLU A 18 -3.95 6.21 6.83
C GLU A 18 -3.38 5.98 5.43
N LEU A 19 -4.27 5.76 4.45
CA LEU A 19 -3.84 5.61 3.07
C LEU A 19 -3.21 6.90 2.54
N GLN A 20 -3.79 8.05 2.89
CA GLN A 20 -3.24 9.34 2.49
C GLN A 20 -1.86 9.57 3.10
N GLU A 21 -1.69 9.23 4.36
CA GLU A 21 -0.41 9.35 5.04
C GLU A 21 0.64 8.42 4.40
N MET A 22 0.25 7.20 4.08
CA MET A 22 1.13 6.27 3.40
C MET A 22 1.53 6.81 2.03
N ALA A 23 0.57 7.30 1.25
CA ALA A 23 0.83 7.83 -0.08
C ALA A 23 1.86 8.97 -0.02
N HIS A 24 1.71 9.83 0.95
CA HIS A 24 2.65 10.93 1.15
C HIS A 24 4.03 10.42 1.54
N SER A 25 4.06 9.44 2.43
CA SER A 25 5.30 8.90 2.99
C SER A 25 6.17 8.19 1.97
N ILE A 26 5.54 7.44 1.07
CA ILE A 26 6.26 6.66 0.06
C ILE A 26 6.25 7.31 -1.33
N ASP A 27 5.75 8.53 -1.41
CA ASP A 27 5.72 9.31 -2.65
C ASP A 27 4.95 8.59 -3.78
N VAL A 28 3.82 8.02 -3.43
CA VAL A 28 2.92 7.35 -4.36
C VAL A 28 1.57 8.06 -4.29
N SER A 29 0.88 8.20 -5.41
CA SER A 29 -0.42 8.89 -5.39
C SER A 29 -1.46 8.08 -4.63
N TYR A 30 -2.37 8.80 -3.98
CA TYR A 30 -3.48 8.18 -3.26
C TYR A 30 -4.32 7.31 -4.21
N ASP A 31 -4.57 7.81 -5.43
CA ASP A 31 -5.32 7.06 -6.43
C ASP A 31 -4.68 5.72 -6.75
N THR A 32 -3.36 5.67 -6.79
CA THR A 32 -2.64 4.42 -7.02
C THR A 32 -2.93 3.41 -5.92
N LEU A 33 -2.89 3.85 -4.66
CA LEU A 33 -3.17 2.98 -3.52
C LEU A 33 -4.61 2.48 -3.55
N VAL A 34 -5.56 3.36 -3.86
CA VAL A 34 -6.97 2.99 -3.97
C VAL A 34 -7.17 1.98 -5.09
N SER A 35 -6.54 2.19 -6.24
CA SER A 35 -6.64 1.28 -7.37
C SER A 35 -6.12 -0.12 -7.02
N ILE A 36 -5.03 -0.19 -6.28
CA ILE A 36 -4.49 -1.48 -5.83
C ILE A 36 -5.45 -2.12 -4.83
N ARG A 37 -5.96 -1.33 -3.89
CA ARG A 37 -6.86 -1.83 -2.84
C ARG A 37 -8.12 -2.47 -3.39
N ILE A 38 -8.71 -1.88 -4.41
CA ILE A 38 -9.96 -2.38 -4.99
C ILE A 38 -9.73 -3.42 -6.10
N GLY A 39 -8.47 -3.74 -6.37
CA GLY A 39 -8.13 -4.72 -7.39
C GLY A 39 -8.21 -4.22 -8.82
N ARG A 40 -8.30 -2.90 -9.01
CA ARG A 40 -8.41 -2.30 -10.34
C ARG A 40 -7.07 -2.33 -11.08
N ALA A 41 -5.97 -2.16 -10.32
CA ALA A 41 -4.64 -2.22 -10.88
C ALA A 41 -4.21 -3.67 -11.01
N SER A 42 -4.34 -4.23 -12.22
CA SER A 42 -4.02 -5.62 -12.47
C SER A 42 -2.50 -5.86 -12.54
N ASN A 43 -1.73 -4.82 -12.78
CA ASN A 43 -0.28 -4.96 -12.94
C ASN A 43 0.44 -3.74 -12.34
N PRO A 44 0.42 -3.58 -11.01
CA PRO A 44 1.10 -2.45 -10.38
C PRO A 44 2.62 -2.59 -10.54
N ARG A 45 3.30 -1.46 -10.54
CA ARG A 45 4.75 -1.44 -10.69
C ARG A 45 5.42 -2.11 -9.50
N LEU A 46 6.49 -2.84 -9.76
CA LEU A 46 7.25 -3.51 -8.73
C LEU A 46 7.78 -2.53 -7.68
N ASN A 47 8.29 -1.37 -8.11
CA ASN A 47 8.79 -0.36 -7.19
C ASN A 47 7.72 0.13 -6.23
N THR A 48 6.49 0.26 -6.71
CA THR A 48 5.35 0.65 -5.88
C THR A 48 5.06 -0.42 -4.84
N LEU A 49 5.07 -1.68 -5.24
CA LEU A 49 4.82 -2.79 -4.33
C LEU A 49 5.92 -2.88 -3.26
N ILE A 50 7.16 -2.66 -3.65
CA ILE A 50 8.28 -2.68 -2.71
C ILE A 50 8.13 -1.56 -1.69
N ALA A 51 7.75 -0.35 -2.13
CA ALA A 51 7.56 0.78 -1.24
C ALA A 51 6.41 0.54 -0.26
N ILE A 52 5.28 0.02 -0.73
CA ILE A 52 4.14 -0.30 0.11
C ILE A 52 4.52 -1.39 1.13
N SER A 53 5.18 -2.43 0.66
CA SER A 53 5.59 -3.54 1.49
C SER A 53 6.52 -3.07 2.61
N GLY A 54 7.48 -2.21 2.29
CA GLY A 54 8.41 -1.65 3.26
C GLY A 54 7.70 -0.81 4.30
N TYR A 55 6.74 0.02 3.87
CA TYR A 55 5.98 0.85 4.78
C TYR A 55 5.16 0.01 5.77
N LEU A 56 4.43 -0.98 5.25
CA LEU A 56 3.59 -1.83 6.08
C LEU A 56 4.40 -2.65 7.06
N LYS A 57 5.55 -3.13 6.63
CA LYS A 57 6.44 -3.89 7.49
C LYS A 57 7.00 -3.03 8.62
N ASP A 58 7.38 -1.80 8.30
CA ASP A 58 7.91 -0.85 9.27
C ASP A 58 6.85 -0.49 10.32
N GLU A 59 5.61 -0.28 9.86
CA GLU A 59 4.48 -0.02 10.75
C GLU A 59 4.27 -1.16 11.74
N SER A 60 4.33 -2.40 11.26
CA SER A 60 4.17 -3.57 12.12
C SER A 60 5.25 -3.68 13.18
N GLN A 61 6.44 -3.23 12.88
CA GLN A 61 7.56 -3.29 13.82
C GLN A 61 7.52 -2.20 14.87
N ARG A 62 6.77 -1.15 14.64
CA ARG A 62 6.66 -0.02 15.56
C ARG A 62 5.76 -0.29 16.74
N SER A 63 4.84 -1.18 16.60
CA SER A 63 3.88 -1.48 17.68
C SER A 63 4.41 -2.49 18.74
#